data_7c0a33223a5cd101c635e4a60256c43b
#
_entry.id   7c0a33223a5cd101c635e4a60256c43b
#
_cell.length_a   1.000
_cell.length_b   1.000
_cell.length_c   1.000
_cell.angle_alpha   90.00
_cell.angle_beta   90.00
_cell.angle_gamma   90.00
#
_symmetry.space_group_name_H-M   'P 1'
#
loop_
_entity.id
_entity.type
_entity.pdbx_description
1 polymer ?
#
loop_
_entity_poly.entity_id
_entity_poly.type
_entity_poly.pdbx_seq_one_letter_code
_entity_poly.pdbx_strand_id
1 'polypeptide(L)'
;MDTRTATAELGWTANPASGWEEVSGYDENLNTIRTYQVCNVFEPNQNNWLLTTFINRRGAHRIYTEMRFTVRDCSSLPNVPGSCKETFNLYYYETDSVIATKKSAFWTEAPYLKVDTIAADESFSQVDFGGRLMKVNTEVRSFGPLTRNGFYLAFQDYGACMSLLSVRVFFKKCPSIVQNFAIFPETMTGAESTSLVIARGTCIPNAEEVDVPIKLYCNGDGEWMVPIGRCTCKAGYEPENNVVCKGMFNGWKCPTQKDSGQKTSAMKNRNKKEWLGRLFCWPCSAEALHKAPYATLDD
;
A
#
# COMPACT_ATOMS: atom_id res chain seq x y z
N MET A 1 9.40 5.69 -6.35
CA MET A 1 9.88 6.79 -7.21
C MET A 1 8.68 7.64 -7.59
N ASP A 2 8.80 8.95 -7.54
CA ASP A 2 7.78 9.89 -8.02
C ASP A 2 8.51 11.10 -8.64
N THR A 3 8.43 11.26 -9.95
CA THR A 3 9.16 12.34 -10.65
C THR A 3 8.57 13.72 -10.39
N ARG A 4 7.33 13.82 -9.88
CA ARG A 4 6.71 15.11 -9.52
C ARG A 4 7.42 15.81 -8.36
N THR A 5 8.13 15.05 -7.54
CA THR A 5 8.89 15.58 -6.40
C THR A 5 10.35 15.86 -6.71
N ALA A 6 10.77 15.65 -7.95
CA ALA A 6 12.16 15.84 -8.35
C ALA A 6 12.47 17.33 -8.46
N THR A 7 13.50 17.78 -7.74
CA THR A 7 14.01 19.16 -7.79
C THR A 7 15.24 19.31 -8.69
N ALA A 8 15.82 18.19 -9.12
CA ALA A 8 16.99 18.11 -10.00
C ALA A 8 16.67 17.25 -11.22
N GLU A 9 17.62 17.15 -12.14
CA GLU A 9 17.51 16.27 -13.30
C GLU A 9 17.24 14.83 -12.88
N LEU A 10 16.35 14.16 -13.63
CA LEU A 10 15.96 12.76 -13.36
C LEU A 10 17.11 11.79 -13.70
N GLY A 11 18.01 12.21 -14.61
CA GLY A 11 19.20 11.46 -14.97
C GLY A 11 18.91 10.14 -15.69
N TRP A 12 17.77 10.04 -16.38
CA TRP A 12 17.43 8.86 -17.18
C TRP A 12 18.27 8.85 -18.47
N THR A 13 18.37 7.71 -19.08
CA THR A 13 19.23 7.52 -20.25
C THR A 13 18.40 7.37 -21.50
N ALA A 14 18.59 8.25 -22.49
CA ALA A 14 17.97 8.17 -23.81
C ALA A 14 18.89 7.51 -24.84
N ASN A 15 18.31 6.74 -25.75
CA ASN A 15 18.97 6.18 -26.93
C ASN A 15 17.99 6.10 -28.12
N PRO A 16 18.29 6.74 -29.27
CA PRO A 16 19.44 7.65 -29.49
C PRO A 16 19.34 8.90 -28.61
N ALA A 17 20.46 9.63 -28.45
CA ALA A 17 20.49 10.85 -27.65
C ALA A 17 19.60 11.98 -28.24
N SER A 18 19.29 11.91 -29.52
CA SER A 18 18.37 12.80 -30.23
C SER A 18 16.89 12.39 -30.10
N GLY A 19 16.60 11.29 -29.40
CA GLY A 19 15.24 10.79 -29.18
C GLY A 19 14.53 11.54 -28.07
N TRP A 20 14.55 10.97 -26.86
CA TRP A 20 13.95 11.58 -25.68
C TRP A 20 14.84 12.69 -25.11
N GLU A 21 14.25 13.83 -24.83
CA GLU A 21 14.90 14.99 -24.23
C GLU A 21 14.29 15.31 -22.87
N GLU A 22 15.11 15.53 -21.85
CA GLU A 22 14.67 16.01 -20.56
C GLU A 22 14.51 17.52 -20.56
N VAL A 23 13.32 18.00 -20.21
CA VAL A 23 12.99 19.42 -20.19
C VAL A 23 12.30 19.81 -18.89
N SER A 24 12.38 21.10 -18.54
CA SER A 24 11.57 21.67 -17.47
C SER A 24 10.23 22.10 -18.05
N GLY A 25 9.15 21.67 -17.40
CA GLY A 25 7.78 22.05 -17.75
C GLY A 25 7.02 22.53 -16.52
N TYR A 26 5.73 22.70 -16.69
CA TYR A 26 4.81 23.06 -15.61
C TYR A 26 3.66 22.05 -15.55
N ASP A 27 3.25 21.72 -14.34
CA ASP A 27 2.01 20.96 -14.12
C ASP A 27 0.77 21.88 -14.22
N GLU A 28 -0.41 21.31 -14.03
CA GLU A 28 -1.69 22.04 -14.05
C GLU A 28 -1.83 23.11 -12.95
N ASN A 29 -0.98 23.07 -11.93
CA ASN A 29 -0.93 24.02 -10.83
C ASN A 29 0.22 25.03 -10.96
N LEU A 30 0.89 25.05 -12.14
CA LEU A 30 2.06 25.88 -12.43
C LEU A 30 3.30 25.57 -11.58
N ASN A 31 3.37 24.38 -10.98
CA ASN A 31 4.61 23.92 -10.35
C ASN A 31 5.59 23.46 -11.42
N THR A 32 6.86 23.84 -11.29
CA THR A 32 7.91 23.37 -12.16
C THR A 32 8.13 21.87 -11.99
N ILE A 33 8.07 21.11 -13.07
CA ILE A 33 8.29 19.67 -13.11
C ILE A 33 9.38 19.32 -14.12
N ARG A 34 10.03 18.17 -13.92
CA ARG A 34 10.96 17.58 -14.88
C ARG A 34 10.21 16.57 -15.74
N THR A 35 10.26 16.74 -17.05
CA THR A 35 9.53 15.94 -18.01
C THR A 35 10.46 15.41 -19.10
N TYR A 36 10.06 14.34 -19.77
CA TYR A 36 10.71 13.87 -20.98
C TYR A 36 9.79 14.07 -22.17
N GLN A 37 10.33 14.54 -23.28
CA GLN A 37 9.59 14.70 -24.52
C GLN A 37 10.31 14.03 -25.68
N VAL A 38 9.53 13.60 -26.67
CA VAL A 38 9.99 13.10 -27.96
C VAL A 38 9.02 13.55 -29.08
N CYS A 39 9.53 14.01 -30.21
CA CYS A 39 8.70 14.40 -31.33
C CYS A 39 9.49 14.37 -32.64
N ASN A 40 9.94 13.20 -33.08
CA ASN A 40 10.70 12.99 -34.30
C ASN A 40 9.82 12.41 -35.41
N VAL A 41 8.57 12.86 -35.50
CA VAL A 41 7.53 12.28 -36.37
C VAL A 41 7.80 12.47 -37.87
N PHE A 42 8.66 13.39 -38.23
CA PHE A 42 9.03 13.65 -39.64
C PHE A 42 10.16 12.74 -40.14
N GLU A 43 10.84 12.03 -39.24
CA GLU A 43 11.90 11.11 -39.58
C GLU A 43 11.40 9.68 -39.62
N PRO A 44 11.76 8.87 -40.64
CA PRO A 44 11.33 7.49 -40.72
C PRO A 44 12.05 6.59 -39.68
N ASN A 45 11.47 5.40 -39.42
CA ASN A 45 12.08 4.34 -38.64
C ASN A 45 12.47 4.75 -37.23
N GLN A 46 11.62 5.52 -36.56
CA GLN A 46 11.83 5.92 -35.17
C GLN A 46 11.83 4.70 -34.24
N ASN A 47 12.81 4.68 -33.34
CA ASN A 47 12.94 3.68 -32.24
C ASN A 47 13.71 4.32 -31.09
N ASN A 48 13.00 5.11 -30.30
CA ASN A 48 13.54 5.94 -29.24
C ASN A 48 13.32 5.29 -27.87
N TRP A 49 14.38 4.96 -27.18
CA TRP A 49 14.36 4.36 -25.86
C TRP A 49 14.69 5.38 -24.76
N LEU A 50 13.97 5.30 -23.65
CA LEU A 50 14.22 6.04 -22.44
C LEU A 50 14.27 5.08 -21.27
N LEU A 51 15.40 4.99 -20.58
CA LEU A 51 15.64 4.08 -19.47
C LEU A 51 15.75 4.85 -18.16
N THR A 52 14.98 4.48 -17.16
CA THR A 52 15.05 5.08 -15.82
C THR A 52 16.37 4.77 -15.12
N THR A 53 16.62 5.43 -14.00
CA THR A 53 17.60 4.94 -13.00
C THR A 53 17.09 3.67 -12.35
N PHE A 54 17.98 2.93 -11.68
CA PHE A 54 17.65 1.71 -10.94
C PHE A 54 16.63 1.98 -9.85
N ILE A 55 15.58 1.16 -9.80
CA ILE A 55 14.49 1.26 -8.83
C ILE A 55 14.52 0.04 -7.93
N ASN A 56 14.76 0.24 -6.63
CA ASN A 56 14.71 -0.83 -5.65
C ASN A 56 13.25 -1.23 -5.38
N ARG A 57 12.91 -2.53 -5.49
CA ARG A 57 11.55 -3.03 -5.26
C ARG A 57 11.11 -3.04 -3.81
N ARG A 58 12.03 -2.88 -2.85
CA ARG A 58 11.77 -2.82 -1.40
C ARG A 58 10.93 -4.01 -0.87
N GLY A 59 11.16 -5.20 -1.41
CA GLY A 59 10.43 -6.40 -1.02
C GLY A 59 9.04 -6.57 -1.67
N ALA A 60 8.58 -5.62 -2.45
CA ALA A 60 7.31 -5.74 -3.17
C ALA A 60 7.39 -6.80 -4.28
N HIS A 61 6.32 -7.58 -4.46
CA HIS A 61 6.22 -8.57 -5.53
C HIS A 61 5.54 -8.01 -6.77
N ARG A 62 4.62 -7.07 -6.60
CA ARG A 62 3.92 -6.38 -7.69
C ARG A 62 4.17 -4.89 -7.59
N ILE A 63 4.51 -4.30 -8.73
CA ILE A 63 4.75 -2.86 -8.87
C ILE A 63 3.64 -2.26 -9.73
N TYR A 64 3.29 -1.03 -9.40
CA TYR A 64 2.36 -0.20 -10.14
C TYR A 64 3.12 1.01 -10.68
N THR A 65 2.89 1.33 -11.93
CA THR A 65 3.45 2.51 -12.60
C THR A 65 2.31 3.38 -13.11
N GLU A 66 2.18 4.56 -12.55
CA GLU A 66 1.27 5.61 -13.00
C GLU A 66 2.07 6.56 -13.90
N MET A 67 1.57 6.78 -15.09
CA MET A 67 2.16 7.65 -16.09
C MET A 67 1.18 8.76 -16.45
N ARG A 68 1.64 10.00 -16.40
CA ARG A 68 0.88 11.14 -16.91
C ARG A 68 1.60 11.68 -18.13
N PHE A 69 0.89 11.81 -19.24
CA PHE A 69 1.49 12.17 -20.51
C PHE A 69 0.51 12.90 -21.41
N THR A 70 1.06 13.64 -22.37
CA THR A 70 0.32 14.27 -23.46
C THR A 70 0.81 13.73 -24.77
N VAL A 71 -0.11 13.56 -25.74
CA VAL A 71 0.20 13.12 -27.10
C VAL A 71 -0.45 14.05 -28.08
N ARG A 72 0.31 14.45 -29.08
CA ARG A 72 -0.21 15.26 -30.19
C ARG A 72 -0.95 14.39 -31.19
N ASP A 73 -2.12 14.84 -31.62
CA ASP A 73 -2.92 14.20 -32.65
C ASP A 73 -2.15 14.15 -33.97
N CYS A 74 -1.92 12.94 -34.47
CA CYS A 74 -1.21 12.72 -35.75
C CYS A 74 -1.91 13.38 -36.94
N SER A 75 -3.23 13.48 -36.92
CA SER A 75 -4.00 14.12 -37.98
C SER A 75 -3.79 15.64 -38.03
N SER A 76 -3.35 16.24 -36.91
CA SER A 76 -3.03 17.67 -36.82
C SER A 76 -1.66 18.04 -37.34
N LEU A 77 -0.82 17.07 -37.71
CA LEU A 77 0.53 17.26 -38.18
C LEU A 77 0.54 17.24 -39.72
N PRO A 78 0.88 18.36 -40.41
CA PRO A 78 0.93 18.39 -41.85
C PRO A 78 2.12 17.58 -42.40
N ASN A 79 1.90 16.82 -43.47
CA ASN A 79 2.93 16.11 -44.23
C ASN A 79 3.75 15.06 -43.46
N VAL A 80 3.19 14.46 -42.40
CA VAL A 80 3.85 13.36 -41.70
C VAL A 80 3.84 12.13 -42.58
N PRO A 81 5.00 11.52 -42.89
CA PRO A 81 5.04 10.23 -43.55
C PRO A 81 4.31 9.25 -42.62
N GLY A 82 3.33 8.50 -43.09
CA GLY A 82 2.34 7.68 -42.34
C GLY A 82 2.82 6.79 -41.17
N SER A 83 3.88 7.18 -40.48
CA SER A 83 4.51 6.53 -39.35
C SER A 83 4.20 7.17 -37.99
N CYS A 84 3.45 8.28 -37.96
CA CYS A 84 3.06 8.90 -36.68
C CYS A 84 2.25 7.94 -35.85
N LYS A 85 2.57 7.90 -34.56
CA LYS A 85 1.89 7.06 -33.56
C LYS A 85 1.34 7.92 -32.41
N GLU A 86 0.27 7.45 -31.79
CA GLU A 86 -0.28 8.04 -30.56
C GLU A 86 -0.13 7.06 -29.39
N THR A 87 0.90 6.22 -29.47
CA THR A 87 1.18 5.17 -28.50
C THR A 87 2.68 5.08 -28.22
N PHE A 88 3.00 4.55 -27.05
CA PHE A 88 4.37 4.14 -26.69
C PHE A 88 4.33 2.82 -25.94
N ASN A 89 5.46 2.11 -25.86
CA ASN A 89 5.57 0.86 -25.13
C ASN A 89 6.22 1.07 -23.78
N LEU A 90 5.71 0.37 -22.76
CA LEU A 90 6.28 0.26 -21.43
C LEU A 90 6.88 -1.12 -21.24
N TYR A 91 8.15 -1.16 -20.80
CA TYR A 91 8.89 -2.36 -20.46
C TYR A 91 9.49 -2.26 -19.08
N TYR A 92 9.87 -3.41 -18.51
CA TYR A 92 10.72 -3.47 -17.33
C TYR A 92 11.82 -4.53 -17.50
N TYR A 93 12.90 -4.36 -16.74
CA TYR A 93 14.02 -5.31 -16.68
C TYR A 93 14.45 -5.49 -15.23
N GLU A 94 14.33 -6.73 -14.72
CA GLU A 94 14.74 -7.07 -13.36
C GLU A 94 16.24 -7.35 -13.26
N THR A 95 16.87 -6.83 -12.20
CA THR A 95 18.30 -7.08 -11.94
C THR A 95 18.61 -6.95 -10.45
N ASP A 96 19.68 -7.61 -10.02
CA ASP A 96 20.21 -7.50 -8.66
C ASP A 96 21.27 -6.41 -8.53
N SER A 97 21.75 -5.87 -9.64
CA SER A 97 22.81 -4.88 -9.69
C SER A 97 22.45 -3.68 -10.55
N VAL A 98 23.00 -2.54 -10.19
CA VAL A 98 22.89 -1.32 -10.98
C VAL A 98 23.71 -1.49 -12.27
N ILE A 99 23.09 -1.15 -13.42
CA ILE A 99 23.82 -1.07 -14.70
C ILE A 99 24.74 0.14 -14.62
N ALA A 100 26.04 -0.13 -14.60
CA ALA A 100 27.06 0.88 -14.23
C ALA A 100 27.28 1.98 -15.29
N THR A 101 26.91 1.76 -16.57
CA THR A 101 27.16 2.71 -17.66
C THR A 101 26.09 2.64 -18.74
N LYS A 102 25.95 3.73 -19.52
CA LYS A 102 25.13 3.77 -20.74
C LYS A 102 25.50 2.68 -21.75
N LYS A 103 26.74 2.23 -21.77
CA LYS A 103 27.22 1.16 -22.65
C LYS A 103 26.73 -0.23 -22.25
N SER A 104 26.33 -0.40 -21.00
CA SER A 104 25.82 -1.68 -20.48
C SER A 104 24.28 -1.78 -20.59
N ALA A 105 23.60 -0.71 -20.98
CA ALA A 105 22.15 -0.73 -21.16
C ALA A 105 21.79 -1.44 -22.46
N PHE A 106 20.65 -2.11 -22.44
CA PHE A 106 20.10 -2.77 -23.61
C PHE A 106 19.15 -1.82 -24.35
N TRP A 107 19.27 -1.76 -25.68
CA TRP A 107 18.46 -0.90 -26.55
C TRP A 107 17.67 -1.72 -27.58
N THR A 108 17.29 -2.91 -27.16
CA THR A 108 16.48 -3.87 -27.91
C THR A 108 15.42 -4.43 -26.99
N GLU A 109 14.33 -4.94 -27.53
CA GLU A 109 13.24 -5.49 -26.73
C GLU A 109 13.72 -6.56 -25.73
N ALA A 110 14.52 -7.52 -26.19
CA ALA A 110 15.16 -8.45 -25.27
C ALA A 110 16.41 -7.78 -24.64
N PRO A 111 16.62 -7.86 -23.31
CA PRO A 111 15.98 -8.78 -22.34
C PRO A 111 14.81 -8.17 -21.54
N TYR A 112 14.23 -7.07 -21.98
CA TYR A 112 13.10 -6.45 -21.30
C TYR A 112 11.83 -7.29 -21.43
N LEU A 113 10.99 -7.22 -20.41
CA LEU A 113 9.64 -7.75 -20.43
C LEU A 113 8.65 -6.63 -20.73
N LYS A 114 7.85 -6.80 -21.74
CA LYS A 114 6.83 -5.82 -22.11
C LYS A 114 5.71 -5.84 -21.08
N VAL A 115 5.40 -4.65 -20.54
CA VAL A 115 4.24 -4.46 -19.66
C VAL A 115 3.00 -4.25 -20.51
N ASP A 116 3.02 -3.23 -21.37
CA ASP A 116 1.90 -2.91 -22.25
C ASP A 116 2.32 -1.93 -23.35
N THR A 117 1.44 -1.76 -24.34
CA THR A 117 1.42 -0.61 -25.23
C THR A 117 0.43 0.40 -24.69
N ILE A 118 0.90 1.60 -24.37
CA ILE A 118 0.12 2.67 -23.79
C ILE A 118 -0.40 3.55 -24.92
N ALA A 119 -1.72 3.71 -24.99
CA ALA A 119 -2.38 4.59 -25.95
C ALA A 119 -2.92 5.84 -25.23
N ALA A 120 -3.00 6.95 -25.95
CA ALA A 120 -3.68 8.13 -25.47
C ALA A 120 -5.19 7.98 -25.66
N ASP A 121 -5.97 8.22 -24.58
CA ASP A 121 -7.43 8.36 -24.68
C ASP A 121 -7.80 9.67 -25.36
N GLU A 122 -7.02 10.71 -25.09
CA GLU A 122 -7.18 12.04 -25.67
C GLU A 122 -5.86 12.58 -26.20
N SER A 123 -5.85 12.97 -27.47
CA SER A 123 -4.75 13.68 -28.11
C SER A 123 -5.10 15.16 -28.31
N PHE A 124 -4.09 16.03 -28.40
CA PHE A 124 -4.28 17.46 -28.62
C PHE A 124 -3.86 17.89 -30.02
N SER A 125 -4.56 18.90 -30.60
CA SER A 125 -4.25 19.50 -31.89
C SER A 125 -3.62 20.89 -31.72
N GLN A 126 -3.11 21.45 -32.84
CA GLN A 126 -2.54 22.79 -32.84
C GLN A 126 -3.57 23.88 -32.50
N VAL A 127 -4.86 23.62 -32.75
CA VAL A 127 -5.96 24.53 -32.43
C VAL A 127 -6.14 24.70 -30.90
N ASP A 128 -5.76 23.68 -30.14
CA ASP A 128 -5.87 23.69 -28.69
C ASP A 128 -4.83 24.59 -27.99
N PHE A 129 -3.76 25.01 -28.72
CA PHE A 129 -2.74 25.95 -28.22
C PHE A 129 -3.25 27.39 -28.06
N GLY A 130 -4.34 27.75 -28.70
CA GLY A 130 -4.92 29.11 -28.67
C GLY A 130 -5.79 29.40 -27.45
N GLY A 131 -6.03 28.45 -26.57
CA GLY A 131 -6.93 28.69 -25.47
C GLY A 131 -7.26 27.53 -24.57
N ARG A 132 -6.32 26.98 -23.85
CA ARG A 132 -6.52 26.14 -22.66
C ARG A 132 -6.50 24.62 -22.86
N LEU A 133 -5.63 24.01 -22.07
CA LEU A 133 -5.60 22.63 -21.63
C LEU A 133 -5.02 21.65 -22.64
N MET A 134 -3.70 21.47 -22.54
CA MET A 134 -3.12 20.21 -22.98
C MET A 134 -3.86 19.07 -22.29
N LYS A 135 -4.44 18.17 -23.08
CA LYS A 135 -5.16 16.99 -22.57
C LYS A 135 -4.15 16.03 -21.97
N VAL A 136 -4.20 15.88 -20.67
CA VAL A 136 -3.31 15.00 -19.92
C VAL A 136 -3.97 13.64 -19.74
N ASN A 137 -3.34 12.61 -20.29
CA ASN A 137 -3.72 11.23 -20.07
C ASN A 137 -3.06 10.72 -18.79
N THR A 138 -3.78 9.87 -18.05
CA THR A 138 -3.25 9.20 -16.86
C THR A 138 -3.52 7.70 -16.98
N GLU A 139 -2.43 6.93 -17.08
CA GLU A 139 -2.50 5.49 -17.21
C GLU A 139 -1.76 4.80 -16.06
N VAL A 140 -2.37 3.76 -15.52
CA VAL A 140 -1.76 2.92 -14.48
C VAL A 140 -1.61 1.51 -15.01
N ARG A 141 -0.41 0.97 -14.93
CA ARG A 141 -0.12 -0.43 -15.26
C ARG A 141 0.57 -1.10 -14.10
N SER A 142 0.38 -2.40 -13.99
CA SER A 142 1.07 -3.19 -12.97
C SER A 142 1.80 -4.37 -13.61
N PHE A 143 2.90 -4.75 -13.00
CA PHE A 143 3.72 -5.88 -13.44
C PHE A 143 4.34 -6.62 -12.25
N GLY A 144 4.75 -7.83 -12.48
CA GLY A 144 5.30 -8.79 -11.53
C GLY A 144 4.94 -10.21 -11.94
N PRO A 145 5.31 -11.24 -11.16
CA PRO A 145 6.00 -11.14 -9.87
C PRO A 145 7.47 -10.76 -10.00
N LEU A 146 7.94 -9.82 -9.18
CA LEU A 146 9.35 -9.45 -9.09
C LEU A 146 10.08 -10.32 -8.08
N THR A 147 11.24 -10.84 -8.48
CA THR A 147 12.07 -11.74 -7.66
C THR A 147 13.43 -11.16 -7.31
N ARG A 148 13.98 -10.27 -8.16
CA ARG A 148 15.29 -9.66 -7.96
C ARG A 148 15.24 -8.43 -7.07
N ASN A 149 16.38 -7.83 -6.72
CA ASN A 149 16.47 -6.71 -5.80
C ASN A 149 15.83 -5.41 -6.33
N GLY A 150 15.76 -5.27 -7.63
CA GLY A 150 15.14 -4.12 -8.26
C GLY A 150 15.00 -4.26 -9.76
N PHE A 151 14.70 -3.17 -10.42
CA PHE A 151 14.39 -3.15 -11.83
C PHE A 151 14.64 -1.77 -12.46
N TYR A 152 14.60 -1.74 -13.77
CA TYR A 152 14.53 -0.55 -14.59
C TYR A 152 13.20 -0.52 -15.32
N LEU A 153 12.64 0.67 -15.56
CA LEU A 153 11.59 0.89 -16.53
C LEU A 153 12.21 1.41 -17.83
N ALA A 154 11.67 0.97 -18.95
CA ALA A 154 12.04 1.49 -20.25
C ALA A 154 10.77 1.91 -21.01
N PHE A 155 10.83 3.10 -21.58
CA PHE A 155 9.81 3.66 -22.45
C PHE A 155 10.35 3.65 -23.87
N GLN A 156 9.57 3.08 -24.80
CA GLN A 156 9.97 3.00 -26.20
C GLN A 156 8.95 3.71 -27.06
N ASP A 157 9.42 4.66 -27.85
CA ASP A 157 8.65 5.39 -28.85
C ASP A 157 9.02 4.96 -30.27
N TYR A 158 8.00 4.79 -31.11
CA TYR A 158 8.12 4.47 -32.53
C TYR A 158 7.63 5.60 -33.45
N GLY A 159 7.64 6.83 -32.96
CA GLY A 159 7.26 8.00 -33.75
C GLY A 159 6.02 8.71 -33.25
N ALA A 160 5.82 8.80 -31.97
CA ALA A 160 4.86 9.68 -31.33
C ALA A 160 5.44 11.10 -31.16
N CYS A 161 4.56 12.08 -31.09
CA CYS A 161 4.89 13.42 -30.63
C CYS A 161 4.27 13.62 -29.26
N MET A 162 5.05 13.39 -28.19
CA MET A 162 4.52 13.26 -26.83
C MET A 162 5.43 13.84 -25.77
N SER A 163 4.83 14.15 -24.62
CA SER A 163 5.56 14.51 -23.42
C SER A 163 5.13 13.59 -22.26
N LEU A 164 6.09 12.93 -21.64
CA LEU A 164 5.91 12.16 -20.43
C LEU A 164 6.07 13.11 -19.24
N LEU A 165 4.95 13.58 -18.70
CA LEU A 165 4.89 14.64 -17.69
C LEU A 165 5.32 14.16 -16.32
N SER A 166 4.90 12.96 -15.94
CA SER A 166 5.34 12.34 -14.69
C SER A 166 5.21 10.83 -14.72
N VAL A 167 6.09 10.19 -13.94
CA VAL A 167 6.05 8.77 -13.67
C VAL A 167 6.12 8.55 -12.17
N ARG A 168 5.10 7.87 -11.64
CA ARG A 168 5.04 7.46 -10.25
C ARG A 168 5.09 5.94 -10.17
N VAL A 169 6.09 5.41 -9.47
CA VAL A 169 6.25 3.97 -9.25
C VAL A 169 6.00 3.68 -7.78
N PHE A 170 5.05 2.79 -7.51
CA PHE A 170 4.62 2.46 -6.17
C PHE A 170 4.23 0.98 -6.05
N PHE A 171 4.05 0.53 -4.83
CA PHE A 171 3.49 -0.78 -4.50
C PHE A 171 2.40 -0.61 -3.46
N LYS A 172 1.54 -1.62 -3.34
CA LYS A 172 0.46 -1.64 -2.36
C LYS A 172 0.86 -2.49 -1.16
N LYS A 173 0.38 -2.11 0.01
CA LYS A 173 0.58 -2.81 1.28
C LYS A 173 -0.59 -2.55 2.21
N CYS A 174 -0.90 -3.50 3.06
CA CYS A 174 -1.80 -3.29 4.18
C CYS A 174 -1.02 -2.62 5.32
N PRO A 175 -1.51 -1.50 5.87
CA PRO A 175 -0.83 -0.79 6.96
C PRO A 175 -0.86 -1.60 8.26
N SER A 176 0.09 -1.35 9.17
CA SER A 176 -0.03 -1.89 10.52
C SER A 176 -1.30 -1.38 11.21
N ILE A 177 -2.03 -2.29 11.87
CA ILE A 177 -3.31 -1.97 12.51
C ILE A 177 -3.44 -2.72 13.84
N VAL A 178 -4.18 -2.12 14.79
CA VAL A 178 -4.65 -2.80 15.99
C VAL A 178 -6.14 -3.07 15.83
N GLN A 179 -6.53 -4.33 15.87
CA GLN A 179 -7.91 -4.77 15.70
C GLN A 179 -8.18 -6.02 16.54
N ASN A 180 -9.36 -6.12 17.18
CA ASN A 180 -9.74 -7.25 18.02
C ASN A 180 -8.69 -7.60 19.09
N PHE A 181 -8.15 -6.58 19.75
CA PHE A 181 -7.09 -6.70 20.76
C PHE A 181 -5.79 -7.36 20.26
N ALA A 182 -5.52 -7.31 18.97
CA ALA A 182 -4.29 -7.79 18.36
C ALA A 182 -3.65 -6.75 17.46
N ILE A 183 -2.33 -6.75 17.42
CA ILE A 183 -1.50 -5.93 16.54
C ILE A 183 -1.19 -6.77 15.31
N PHE A 184 -1.47 -6.24 14.13
CA PHE A 184 -1.08 -6.82 12.85
C PHE A 184 0.04 -5.97 12.24
N PRO A 185 1.15 -6.58 11.81
CA PRO A 185 2.24 -5.86 11.18
C PRO A 185 1.87 -5.37 9.79
N GLU A 186 2.57 -4.37 9.31
CA GLU A 186 2.53 -3.96 7.91
C GLU A 186 2.83 -5.18 7.01
N THR A 187 1.99 -5.40 6.00
CA THR A 187 2.06 -6.60 5.16
C THR A 187 1.99 -6.21 3.68
N MET A 188 2.98 -6.64 2.91
CA MET A 188 3.00 -6.44 1.46
C MET A 188 1.91 -7.27 0.78
N THR A 189 1.32 -6.72 -0.28
CA THR A 189 0.38 -7.47 -1.13
C THR A 189 1.10 -8.61 -1.85
N GLY A 190 0.36 -9.63 -2.23
CA GLY A 190 0.91 -10.77 -2.97
C GLY A 190 1.33 -10.44 -4.40
N ALA A 191 1.86 -11.45 -5.09
CA ALA A 191 2.35 -11.34 -6.47
C ALA A 191 1.22 -11.08 -7.47
N GLU A 192 0.05 -11.63 -7.23
CA GLU A 192 -1.13 -11.48 -8.10
C GLU A 192 -2.17 -10.59 -7.46
N SER A 193 -3.00 -9.92 -8.28
CA SER A 193 -4.06 -9.04 -7.80
C SER A 193 -5.11 -9.75 -6.96
N THR A 194 -5.30 -11.05 -7.18
CA THR A 194 -6.23 -11.92 -6.43
C THR A 194 -5.60 -12.59 -5.22
N SER A 195 -4.29 -12.43 -5.00
CA SER A 195 -3.59 -13.06 -3.88
C SER A 195 -4.06 -12.49 -2.55
N LEU A 196 -4.21 -13.38 -1.56
CA LEU A 196 -4.46 -13.05 -0.17
C LEU A 196 -3.24 -13.43 0.67
N VAL A 197 -2.59 -12.45 1.27
CA VAL A 197 -1.41 -12.66 2.12
C VAL A 197 -1.86 -12.70 3.58
N ILE A 198 -1.50 -13.79 4.28
CA ILE A 198 -1.83 -13.99 5.68
C ILE A 198 -0.87 -13.19 6.55
N ALA A 199 -1.42 -12.34 7.42
CA ALA A 199 -0.71 -11.72 8.52
C ALA A 199 -1.18 -12.32 9.85
N ARG A 200 -0.23 -12.84 10.64
CA ARG A 200 -0.53 -13.28 12.01
C ARG A 200 -0.53 -12.09 12.95
N GLY A 201 -1.59 -11.96 13.75
CA GLY A 201 -1.66 -10.96 14.80
C GLY A 201 -0.92 -11.40 16.06
N THR A 202 -0.53 -10.43 16.85
CA THR A 202 -0.01 -10.63 18.23
C THR A 202 -0.94 -9.91 19.18
N CYS A 203 -1.46 -10.60 20.19
CA CYS A 203 -2.32 -9.96 21.17
C CYS A 203 -1.62 -8.76 21.83
N ILE A 204 -2.36 -7.68 22.05
CA ILE A 204 -1.87 -6.50 22.78
C ILE A 204 -1.51 -6.88 24.22
N PRO A 205 -0.77 -6.05 24.96
CA PRO A 205 -0.49 -6.28 26.38
C PRO A 205 -1.78 -6.55 27.17
N ASN A 206 -1.72 -7.54 28.06
CA ASN A 206 -2.84 -7.97 28.91
C ASN A 206 -4.04 -8.57 28.15
N ALA A 207 -3.85 -9.00 26.88
CA ALA A 207 -4.79 -9.80 26.15
C ALA A 207 -4.21 -11.20 25.87
N GLU A 208 -5.07 -12.15 25.51
CA GLU A 208 -4.72 -13.52 25.15
C GLU A 208 -5.59 -14.03 23.99
N GLU A 209 -5.04 -14.96 23.19
CA GLU A 209 -5.75 -15.59 22.09
C GLU A 209 -6.87 -16.49 22.61
N VAL A 210 -8.02 -16.48 21.91
CA VAL A 210 -9.17 -17.34 22.22
C VAL A 210 -9.52 -18.16 20.99
N ASP A 211 -9.72 -19.47 21.21
CA ASP A 211 -10.14 -20.49 20.25
C ASP A 211 -9.10 -20.80 19.18
N VAL A 212 -8.88 -19.88 18.25
CA VAL A 212 -7.96 -20.06 17.11
C VAL A 212 -6.98 -18.89 17.00
N PRO A 213 -5.77 -19.14 16.47
CA PRO A 213 -4.79 -18.10 16.26
C PRO A 213 -5.33 -16.95 15.42
N ILE A 214 -5.15 -15.74 15.92
CA ILE A 214 -5.66 -14.54 15.24
C ILE A 214 -4.85 -14.22 14.00
N LYS A 215 -5.53 -14.00 12.88
CA LYS A 215 -4.95 -13.63 11.59
C LYS A 215 -5.86 -12.74 10.77
N LEU A 216 -5.25 -11.91 9.93
CA LEU A 216 -5.88 -11.10 8.89
C LEU A 216 -5.35 -11.52 7.53
N TYR A 217 -6.11 -11.19 6.50
CA TYR A 217 -5.70 -11.35 5.11
C TYR A 217 -5.56 -9.98 4.46
N CYS A 218 -4.39 -9.71 3.90
CA CYS A 218 -4.13 -8.56 3.06
C CYS A 218 -4.48 -8.90 1.61
N ASN A 219 -5.44 -8.19 1.01
CA ASN A 219 -5.82 -8.38 -0.39
C ASN A 219 -4.86 -7.67 -1.36
N GLY A 220 -5.01 -7.90 -2.66
CA GLY A 220 -4.17 -7.30 -3.70
C GLY A 220 -4.30 -5.78 -3.82
N ASP A 221 -5.31 -5.18 -3.23
CA ASP A 221 -5.53 -3.72 -3.21
C ASP A 221 -4.87 -3.03 -2.01
N GLY A 222 -4.28 -3.80 -1.09
CA GLY A 222 -3.65 -3.27 0.11
C GLY A 222 -4.65 -2.99 1.22
N GLU A 223 -5.77 -3.71 1.22
CA GLU A 223 -6.84 -3.59 2.21
C GLU A 223 -6.92 -4.84 3.07
N TRP A 224 -7.19 -4.64 4.36
CA TRP A 224 -7.42 -5.71 5.29
C TRP A 224 -8.81 -6.32 5.12
N MET A 225 -8.86 -7.66 5.05
CA MET A 225 -10.09 -8.42 5.03
C MET A 225 -10.57 -8.72 6.47
N VAL A 226 -11.67 -9.47 6.59
CA VAL A 226 -12.24 -9.84 7.89
C VAL A 226 -11.26 -10.71 8.69
N PRO A 227 -11.03 -10.41 9.98
CA PRO A 227 -10.15 -11.20 10.84
C PRO A 227 -10.72 -12.59 11.14
N ILE A 228 -9.84 -13.57 11.29
CA ILE A 228 -10.14 -14.89 11.82
C ILE A 228 -9.49 -15.01 13.20
N GLY A 229 -10.23 -15.48 14.18
CA GLY A 229 -9.81 -15.50 15.58
C GLY A 229 -9.96 -14.15 16.26
N ARG A 230 -9.62 -14.10 17.53
CA ARG A 230 -9.65 -12.88 18.34
C ARG A 230 -8.74 -12.99 19.53
N CYS A 231 -8.33 -11.87 20.08
CA CYS A 231 -7.81 -11.79 21.43
C CYS A 231 -8.89 -11.22 22.36
N THR A 232 -8.81 -11.54 23.63
CA THR A 232 -9.63 -10.97 24.69
C THR A 232 -8.75 -10.49 25.83
N CYS A 233 -9.23 -9.54 26.61
CA CYS A 233 -8.51 -9.10 27.80
C CYS A 233 -8.43 -10.23 28.82
N LYS A 234 -7.26 -10.40 29.41
CA LYS A 234 -7.02 -11.34 30.51
C LYS A 234 -7.87 -10.99 31.73
N ALA A 235 -8.07 -11.98 32.63
CA ALA A 235 -8.75 -11.73 33.88
C ALA A 235 -8.11 -10.58 34.66
N GLY A 236 -8.94 -9.66 35.18
CA GLY A 236 -8.49 -8.45 35.87
C GLY A 236 -8.26 -7.24 34.98
N TYR A 237 -8.53 -7.37 33.68
CA TYR A 237 -8.47 -6.28 32.71
C TYR A 237 -9.80 -6.15 31.98
N GLU A 238 -10.18 -4.91 31.70
CA GLU A 238 -11.39 -4.60 30.92
C GLU A 238 -11.05 -3.95 29.58
N PRO A 239 -11.89 -4.19 28.57
CA PRO A 239 -11.66 -3.65 27.22
C PRO A 239 -11.96 -2.16 27.16
N GLU A 240 -11.03 -1.38 26.56
CA GLU A 240 -11.23 0.01 26.21
C GLU A 240 -11.08 0.18 24.70
N ASN A 241 -12.16 0.59 24.02
CA ASN A 241 -12.23 0.85 22.56
C ASN A 241 -11.76 -0.31 21.65
N ASN A 242 -11.77 -1.55 22.10
CA ASN A 242 -11.28 -2.75 21.40
C ASN A 242 -9.80 -2.71 21.01
N VAL A 243 -9.02 -1.81 21.59
CA VAL A 243 -7.59 -1.64 21.28
C VAL A 243 -6.68 -1.64 22.52
N VAL A 244 -7.25 -1.56 23.71
CA VAL A 244 -6.50 -1.57 24.98
C VAL A 244 -7.20 -2.45 25.99
N CYS A 245 -6.42 -3.20 26.79
CA CYS A 245 -6.87 -3.91 28.00
C CYS A 245 -6.36 -3.18 29.23
N LYS A 246 -7.27 -2.44 29.89
CA LYS A 246 -6.98 -1.61 31.06
C LYS A 246 -7.20 -2.39 32.33
N GLY A 247 -6.24 -2.32 33.25
CA GLY A 247 -6.40 -2.96 34.54
C GLY A 247 -7.60 -2.40 35.32
N MET A 248 -8.45 -3.28 35.84
CA MET A 248 -9.52 -2.85 36.73
C MET A 248 -8.90 -2.22 37.96
N PHE A 249 -9.21 -0.96 38.23
CA PHE A 249 -8.83 -0.31 39.48
C PHE A 249 -9.62 -0.96 40.64
N ASN A 250 -9.06 -2.04 41.20
CA ASN A 250 -9.56 -2.55 42.44
C ASN A 250 -9.19 -1.62 43.58
N GLY A 251 -9.99 -0.58 43.78
CA GLY A 251 -10.00 0.19 45.03
C GLY A 251 -10.45 -0.63 46.27
N TRP A 252 -10.64 -1.94 46.07
CA TRP A 252 -10.97 -2.87 47.13
C TRP A 252 -9.74 -3.75 47.42
N LYS A 253 -8.89 -3.28 48.37
CA LYS A 253 -7.99 -4.20 49.07
C LYS A 253 -8.87 -5.26 49.71
N CYS A 254 -8.76 -6.53 49.31
CA CYS A 254 -9.22 -7.63 50.13
C CYS A 254 -8.61 -7.45 51.52
N PRO A 255 -9.39 -7.41 52.60
CA PRO A 255 -8.83 -7.42 53.92
C PRO A 255 -8.05 -8.72 54.08
N THR A 256 -6.73 -8.65 54.18
CA THR A 256 -5.91 -9.77 54.57
C THR A 256 -6.43 -10.25 55.90
N GLN A 257 -6.75 -11.52 55.95
CA GLN A 257 -7.21 -12.25 57.13
C GLN A 257 -6.10 -12.29 58.21
N LYS A 258 -5.93 -11.15 58.91
CA LYS A 258 -5.18 -11.06 60.16
C LYS A 258 -5.86 -9.96 60.99
N ASP A 259 -6.89 -10.39 61.71
CA ASP A 259 -7.29 -9.90 63.03
C ASP A 259 -8.53 -10.69 63.46
N SER A 260 -8.30 -11.94 63.82
CA SER A 260 -9.22 -12.74 64.64
C SER A 260 -9.01 -12.35 66.07
N GLY A 261 -9.74 -11.39 66.55
CA GLY A 261 -9.75 -11.06 67.97
C GLY A 261 -10.34 -9.69 68.23
N GLN A 262 -11.67 -9.61 68.24
CA GLN A 262 -12.45 -8.93 69.27
C GLN A 262 -13.93 -8.74 68.91
N LYS A 263 -14.75 -9.45 69.68
CA LYS A 263 -16.07 -9.04 70.21
C LYS A 263 -17.20 -8.70 69.24
N THR A 264 -18.06 -9.70 69.12
CA THR A 264 -19.51 -9.57 68.93
C THR A 264 -20.15 -8.64 69.95
N SER A 265 -20.53 -7.43 69.54
CA SER A 265 -21.73 -6.77 70.12
C SER A 265 -22.01 -5.52 69.24
N ALA A 266 -23.29 -5.36 68.95
CA ALA A 266 -23.90 -4.23 68.26
C ALA A 266 -24.09 -4.36 66.72
N MET A 267 -25.07 -5.18 66.36
CA MET A 267 -25.79 -4.98 65.11
C MET A 267 -27.29 -5.23 65.29
N LYS A 268 -27.97 -4.23 65.80
CA LYS A 268 -29.41 -4.07 65.63
C LYS A 268 -29.66 -2.70 64.96
N ASN A 269 -30.39 -2.78 63.85
CA ASN A 269 -30.91 -1.64 63.04
C ASN A 269 -29.97 -1.00 62.03
N ARG A 270 -30.00 -1.51 60.81
CA ARG A 270 -29.94 -0.64 59.60
C ARG A 270 -30.66 -1.30 58.42
N ASN A 271 -31.30 -0.45 57.64
CA ASN A 271 -32.30 -0.66 56.63
C ASN A 271 -31.95 -1.62 55.45
N LYS A 272 -33.00 -2.24 54.97
CA LYS A 272 -33.14 -3.23 53.90
C LYS A 272 -32.59 -2.84 52.49
N LYS A 273 -31.87 -1.73 52.34
CA LYS A 273 -31.32 -1.27 51.05
C LYS A 273 -29.83 -1.52 50.83
N GLU A 274 -29.09 -2.01 51.83
CA GLU A 274 -27.66 -2.29 51.70
C GLU A 274 -27.29 -3.75 51.39
N TRP A 275 -28.27 -4.60 51.16
CA TRP A 275 -28.04 -6.04 50.96
C TRP A 275 -27.78 -6.44 49.50
N LEU A 276 -27.98 -5.59 48.50
CA LEU A 276 -27.76 -5.88 47.09
C LEU A 276 -26.29 -5.67 46.61
N GLY A 277 -25.44 -5.11 47.47
CA GLY A 277 -24.02 -4.87 47.17
C GLY A 277 -23.04 -5.93 47.66
N ARG A 278 -23.49 -6.96 48.39
CA ARG A 278 -22.60 -7.95 49.05
C ARG A 278 -22.61 -9.36 48.44
N LEU A 279 -23.25 -9.60 47.33
CA LEU A 279 -23.44 -10.94 46.77
C LEU A 279 -22.53 -11.29 45.59
N PHE A 280 -21.52 -10.46 45.27
CA PHE A 280 -20.53 -10.79 44.25
C PHE A 280 -19.08 -10.56 44.71
N CYS A 281 -18.69 -11.20 45.82
CA CYS A 281 -17.29 -11.56 46.03
C CYS A 281 -17.13 -13.06 45.70
N TRP A 282 -16.73 -13.35 44.47
CA TRP A 282 -16.27 -14.70 44.13
C TRP A 282 -14.87 -14.93 44.71
N PRO A 283 -14.57 -16.16 45.19
CA PRO A 283 -13.30 -16.42 45.84
C PRO A 283 -12.14 -16.38 44.87
N CYS A 284 -11.10 -15.66 45.26
CA CYS A 284 -9.80 -15.71 44.61
C CYS A 284 -9.09 -17.03 44.90
N SER A 285 -9.48 -18.13 44.27
CA SER A 285 -8.66 -19.32 44.16
C SER A 285 -8.94 -20.04 42.86
N ALA A 286 -7.85 -20.39 42.18
CA ALA A 286 -7.83 -20.99 40.84
C ALA A 286 -8.33 -22.45 40.79
N GLU A 287 -8.98 -22.96 41.82
CA GLU A 287 -9.39 -24.39 41.93
C GLU A 287 -10.90 -24.63 41.77
N ALA A 288 -11.72 -23.61 41.48
CA ALA A 288 -13.18 -23.79 41.42
C ALA A 288 -13.75 -23.87 39.97
N LEU A 289 -12.94 -24.15 38.96
CA LEU A 289 -13.38 -24.18 37.55
C LEU A 289 -13.77 -25.58 37.03
N HIS A 290 -13.88 -26.57 37.90
CA HIS A 290 -14.41 -27.88 37.50
C HIS A 290 -15.62 -28.22 38.36
N LYS A 291 -16.82 -27.81 37.95
CA LYS A 291 -18.14 -28.42 38.14
C LYS A 291 -19.26 -27.35 38.15
N ALA A 292 -19.76 -27.07 37.00
CA ALA A 292 -21.13 -26.57 36.86
C ALA A 292 -21.88 -27.50 35.90
N PRO A 293 -23.03 -28.10 36.29
CA PRO A 293 -23.83 -28.92 35.42
C PRO A 293 -24.62 -28.02 34.44
N TYR A 294 -24.70 -28.45 33.21
CA TYR A 294 -25.54 -27.89 32.16
C TYR A 294 -27.01 -27.90 32.61
N ALA A 295 -27.67 -26.75 32.56
CA ALA A 295 -29.11 -26.67 32.57
C ALA A 295 -29.58 -26.53 31.10
N THR A 296 -30.26 -27.56 30.62
CA THR A 296 -31.03 -27.52 29.36
C THR A 296 -32.26 -26.65 29.59
N LEU A 297 -32.47 -25.67 28.73
CA LEU A 297 -33.76 -25.00 28.54
C LEU A 297 -34.51 -25.76 27.44
N ASP A 298 -35.45 -26.58 27.85
CA ASP A 298 -36.60 -26.94 27.03
C ASP A 298 -37.77 -26.03 27.43
N ASP A 299 -38.38 -25.47 26.40
CA ASP A 299 -39.69 -24.87 26.07
C ASP A 299 -39.57 -23.46 25.54
#